data_2f912e890025ad654a10266db61f9230
#
_entry.id   2f912e890025ad654a10266db61f9230
#
_cell.length_a   1.000
_cell.length_b   1.000
_cell.length_c   1.000
_cell.angle_alpha   90.00
_cell.angle_beta   90.00
_cell.angle_gamma   90.00
#
_symmetry.space_group_name_H-M   'P 1'
#
loop_
_entity.id
_entity.type
_entity.pdbx_description
1 polymer ?
#
loop_
_entity_poly.entity_id
_entity_poly.type
_entity_poly.pdbx_seq_one_letter_code
_entity_poly.pdbx_strand_id
1 'polypeptide(L)'
;TDNHPYVTEAYEGADKAVERLMEKEDRYETVPTERGRLRIHEGHGKGEREENIRVASYFTDKYGYHIDLLDNPDSVKSADSFNRTLGYEEEYKVSRTPSANSIDRLLRDARKQADHIVLWVDSNISVEDLSAALRSRVRRSENIQTVTIVIDSKDVRLERVDILSEGFKIRLADLK
;
A
#
# COMPACT_ATOMS: atom_id res chain seq x y z
N THR A 1 -5.98 -13.52 47.57
CA THR A 1 -7.23 -13.09 46.99
C THR A 1 -7.36 -13.30 45.50
N ASP A 2 -6.26 -13.36 44.75
CA ASP A 2 -6.29 -13.41 43.29
C ASP A 2 -5.76 -14.73 42.71
N ASN A 3 -5.88 -15.80 43.47
CA ASN A 3 -5.41 -17.13 43.06
C ASN A 3 -6.50 -17.98 42.41
N HIS A 4 -7.51 -17.34 41.77
CA HIS A 4 -8.50 -18.07 41.01
C HIS A 4 -7.88 -18.59 39.70
N PRO A 5 -7.96 -19.92 39.39
CA PRO A 5 -7.32 -20.48 38.21
C PRO A 5 -7.64 -19.78 36.90
N TYR A 6 -8.86 -19.32 36.72
CA TYR A 6 -9.30 -18.64 35.49
C TYR A 6 -8.63 -17.27 35.33
N VAL A 7 -8.39 -16.56 36.41
CA VAL A 7 -7.70 -15.26 36.38
C VAL A 7 -6.25 -15.45 35.99
N THR A 8 -5.56 -16.46 36.53
CA THR A 8 -4.18 -16.79 36.19
C THR A 8 -4.04 -17.16 34.72
N GLU A 9 -4.92 -17.99 34.18
CA GLU A 9 -4.91 -18.37 32.76
C GLU A 9 -5.14 -17.16 31.86
N ALA A 10 -6.03 -16.24 32.22
CA ALA A 10 -6.28 -15.03 31.48
C ALA A 10 -5.06 -14.11 31.42
N TYR A 11 -4.36 -13.95 32.54
CA TYR A 11 -3.12 -13.15 32.58
C TYR A 11 -1.98 -13.80 31.78
N GLU A 12 -1.81 -15.10 31.87
CA GLU A 12 -0.81 -15.82 31.07
C GLU A 12 -1.09 -15.69 29.57
N GLY A 13 -2.35 -15.75 29.15
CA GLY A 13 -2.74 -15.55 27.77
C GLY A 13 -2.47 -14.12 27.28
N ALA A 14 -2.74 -13.13 28.13
CA ALA A 14 -2.46 -11.72 27.83
C ALA A 14 -0.96 -11.47 27.70
N ASP A 15 -0.13 -12.02 28.59
CA ASP A 15 1.34 -11.90 28.54
C ASP A 15 1.91 -12.50 27.25
N LYS A 16 1.44 -13.66 26.84
CA LYS A 16 1.85 -14.29 25.57
C LYS A 16 1.44 -13.46 24.36
N ALA A 17 0.28 -12.84 24.40
CA ALA A 17 -0.16 -11.94 23.32
C ALA A 17 0.72 -10.71 23.23
N VAL A 18 1.10 -10.12 24.36
CA VAL A 18 2.03 -8.98 24.42
C VAL A 18 3.41 -9.37 23.90
N GLU A 19 3.95 -10.53 24.31
CA GLU A 19 5.22 -11.04 23.82
C GLU A 19 5.24 -11.19 22.30
N ARG A 20 4.17 -11.73 21.70
CA ARG A 20 4.05 -11.86 20.25
C ARG A 20 4.01 -10.50 19.53
N LEU A 21 3.33 -9.52 20.11
CA LEU A 21 3.31 -8.17 19.57
C LEU A 21 4.69 -7.52 19.62
N MET A 22 5.41 -7.69 20.72
CA MET A 22 6.78 -7.19 20.89
C MET A 22 7.74 -7.85 19.91
N GLU A 23 7.66 -9.16 19.72
CA GLU A 23 8.45 -9.89 18.73
C GLU A 23 8.23 -9.35 17.31
N LYS A 24 6.99 -9.04 16.95
CA LYS A 24 6.67 -8.43 15.65
C LYS A 24 7.29 -7.04 15.50
N GLU A 25 7.23 -6.23 16.55
CA GLU A 25 7.84 -4.88 16.53
C GLU A 25 9.36 -4.97 16.39
N ASP A 26 10.02 -5.91 17.08
CA ASP A 26 11.47 -6.10 17.04
C ASP A 26 12.00 -6.51 15.66
N ARG A 27 11.15 -7.03 14.78
CA ARG A 27 11.51 -7.41 13.41
C ARG A 27 11.43 -6.28 12.40
N TYR A 28 11.03 -5.09 12.83
CA TYR A 28 11.01 -3.91 11.98
C TYR A 28 12.27 -3.08 12.19
N GLU A 29 12.86 -2.66 11.10
CA GLU A 29 13.95 -1.70 11.08
C GLU A 29 13.45 -0.34 10.61
N THR A 30 13.97 0.73 11.18
CA THR A 30 13.68 2.08 10.70
C THR A 30 14.52 2.38 9.47
N VAL A 31 13.87 2.83 8.41
CA VAL A 31 14.54 3.32 7.20
C VAL A 31 14.64 4.85 7.32
N PRO A 32 15.82 5.44 7.14
CA PRO A 32 15.97 6.91 7.21
C PRO A 32 15.12 7.62 6.16
N THR A 33 14.37 8.63 6.59
CA THR A 33 13.54 9.49 5.74
C THR A 33 13.68 10.94 6.17
N GLU A 34 13.32 11.88 5.29
CA GLU A 34 13.36 13.31 5.61
C GLU A 34 12.21 13.73 6.54
N ARG A 35 11.06 13.09 6.39
CA ARG A 35 9.87 13.35 7.20
C ARG A 35 9.14 12.04 7.48
N GLY A 36 8.22 12.08 8.44
CA GLY A 36 7.42 10.91 8.79
C GLY A 36 8.24 9.79 9.40
N ARG A 37 7.79 8.58 9.19
CA ARG A 37 8.48 7.39 9.68
C ARG A 37 8.27 6.24 8.70
N LEU A 38 9.36 5.59 8.32
CA LEU A 38 9.32 4.40 7.49
C LEU A 38 10.00 3.26 8.24
N ARG A 39 9.27 2.16 8.39
CA ARG A 39 9.82 0.92 8.94
C ARG A 39 9.66 -0.20 7.92
N ILE A 40 10.56 -1.15 7.95
CA ILE A 40 10.51 -2.32 7.08
C ILE A 40 10.69 -3.59 7.88
N HIS A 41 9.79 -4.55 7.68
CA HIS A 41 9.92 -5.88 8.27
C HIS A 41 11.07 -6.64 7.63
N GLU A 42 11.79 -7.44 8.42
CA GLU A 42 12.92 -8.24 7.92
C GLU A 42 12.52 -9.22 6.81
N GLY A 43 11.27 -9.68 6.81
CA GLY A 43 10.69 -10.59 5.81
C GLY A 43 10.04 -9.89 4.63
N HIS A 44 10.17 -8.56 4.50
CA HIS A 44 9.59 -7.84 3.38
C HIS A 44 10.28 -8.24 2.06
N GLY A 45 9.49 -8.49 1.03
CA GLY A 45 9.82 -9.06 -0.28
C GLY A 45 11.20 -8.77 -0.81
N LYS A 46 12.00 -9.82 -0.97
CA LYS A 46 13.44 -9.71 -1.29
C LYS A 46 13.71 -9.06 -2.63
N GLY A 47 12.85 -9.29 -3.64
CA GLY A 47 12.99 -8.73 -4.98
C GLY A 47 12.43 -7.33 -5.16
N GLU A 48 11.56 -6.88 -4.26
CA GLU A 48 10.83 -5.61 -4.37
C GLU A 48 11.20 -4.62 -3.27
N ARG A 49 12.11 -4.99 -2.39
CA ARG A 49 12.45 -4.22 -1.20
C ARG A 49 12.87 -2.78 -1.52
N GLU A 50 13.83 -2.61 -2.43
CA GLU A 50 14.33 -1.28 -2.79
C GLU A 50 13.27 -0.42 -3.47
N GLU A 51 12.49 -1.01 -4.35
CA GLU A 51 11.42 -0.34 -5.06
C GLU A 51 10.32 0.13 -4.09
N ASN A 52 9.92 -0.74 -3.16
CA ASN A 52 8.90 -0.41 -2.17
C ASN A 52 9.39 0.65 -1.17
N ILE A 53 10.66 0.63 -0.80
CA ILE A 53 11.28 1.71 0.00
C ILE A 53 11.18 3.04 -0.75
N ARG A 54 11.47 3.05 -2.04
CA ARG A 54 11.38 4.27 -2.86
C ARG A 54 9.96 4.82 -2.90
N VAL A 55 8.98 3.96 -3.14
CA VAL A 55 7.57 4.37 -3.17
C VAL A 55 7.14 4.91 -1.80
N ALA A 56 7.39 4.16 -0.74
CA ALA A 56 7.00 4.58 0.61
C ALA A 56 7.70 5.86 1.05
N SER A 57 9.00 6.00 0.77
CA SER A 57 9.77 7.20 1.11
C SER A 57 9.22 8.46 0.45
N TYR A 58 8.74 8.35 -0.77
CA TYR A 58 8.08 9.47 -1.46
C TYR A 58 6.93 10.02 -0.62
N PHE A 59 6.09 9.14 -0.09
CA PHE A 59 4.92 9.55 0.70
C PHE A 59 5.27 10.00 2.11
N THR A 60 6.21 9.34 2.78
CA THR A 60 6.66 9.77 4.10
C THR A 60 7.29 11.16 4.03
N ASP A 61 8.15 11.40 3.05
CA ASP A 61 8.84 12.67 2.90
C ASP A 61 7.89 13.80 2.51
N LYS A 62 6.95 13.53 1.62
CA LYS A 62 6.03 14.54 1.13
C LYS A 62 4.94 14.90 2.16
N TYR A 63 4.33 13.89 2.78
CA TYR A 63 3.16 14.07 3.64
C TYR A 63 3.42 13.87 5.12
N GLY A 64 4.61 13.43 5.50
CA GLY A 64 4.91 13.08 6.89
C GLY A 64 4.19 11.81 7.35
N TYR A 65 3.82 10.92 6.43
CA TYR A 65 3.13 9.68 6.76
C TYR A 65 4.01 8.73 7.57
N HIS A 66 3.36 7.91 8.39
CA HIS A 66 3.98 6.76 9.05
C HIS A 66 3.58 5.50 8.30
N ILE A 67 4.55 4.83 7.68
CA ILE A 67 4.33 3.65 6.83
C ILE A 67 5.19 2.49 7.32
N ASP A 68 4.59 1.31 7.39
CA ASP A 68 5.30 0.06 7.62
C ASP A 68 5.25 -0.78 6.35
N LEU A 69 6.41 -1.21 5.87
CA LEU A 69 6.53 -2.23 4.83
C LEU A 69 6.43 -3.59 5.50
N LEU A 70 5.42 -4.35 5.12
CA LEU A 70 4.99 -5.54 5.85
C LEU A 70 5.78 -6.78 5.51
N ASP A 71 5.72 -7.78 6.39
CA ASP A 71 6.10 -9.14 6.05
C ASP A 71 5.16 -9.64 4.95
N ASN A 72 5.72 -10.02 3.81
CA ASN A 72 4.96 -10.55 2.69
C ASN A 72 5.57 -11.85 2.18
N PRO A 73 5.42 -12.95 2.93
CA PRO A 73 5.96 -14.23 2.54
C PRO A 73 5.32 -14.74 1.24
N ASP A 74 6.11 -15.40 0.40
CA ASP A 74 5.69 -15.91 -0.91
C ASP A 74 4.46 -16.82 -0.86
N SER A 75 4.22 -17.46 0.26
CA SER A 75 3.12 -18.43 0.45
C SER A 75 1.77 -17.79 0.76
N VAL A 76 1.73 -16.48 1.06
CA VAL A 76 0.52 -15.77 1.49
C VAL A 76 0.35 -14.50 0.69
N LYS A 77 -0.84 -14.28 0.15
CA LYS A 77 -1.18 -13.00 -0.47
C LYS A 77 -1.37 -11.95 0.61
N SER A 78 -0.52 -10.95 0.61
CA SER A 78 -0.54 -9.85 1.58
C SER A 78 -0.16 -8.55 0.90
N ALA A 79 -0.65 -7.43 1.44
CA ALA A 79 -0.27 -6.11 0.96
C ALA A 79 1.21 -5.81 1.23
N ASP A 80 1.78 -4.91 0.45
CA ASP A 80 3.16 -4.47 0.63
C ASP A 80 3.33 -3.59 1.87
N SER A 81 2.33 -2.80 2.21
CA SER A 81 2.46 -1.77 3.24
C SER A 81 1.22 -1.61 4.09
N PHE A 82 1.42 -1.05 5.29
CA PHE A 82 0.37 -0.49 6.12
C PHE A 82 0.69 0.99 6.35
N ASN A 83 -0.22 1.86 5.89
CA ASN A 83 -0.12 3.29 6.14
C ASN A 83 -0.80 3.60 7.48
N ARG A 84 -0.01 3.83 8.52
CA ARG A 84 -0.54 4.07 9.87
C ARG A 84 -1.27 5.41 9.97
N THR A 85 -0.87 6.37 9.17
CA THR A 85 -1.52 7.69 9.16
C THR A 85 -2.90 7.62 8.52
N LEU A 86 -3.05 6.92 7.40
CA LEU A 86 -4.33 6.74 6.71
C LEU A 86 -5.17 5.61 7.30
N GLY A 87 -4.54 4.64 7.97
CA GLY A 87 -5.23 3.57 8.66
C GLY A 87 -5.62 2.36 7.80
N TYR A 88 -4.91 2.12 6.68
CA TYR A 88 -5.19 0.98 5.81
C TYR A 88 -3.94 0.44 5.12
N GLU A 89 -4.07 -0.79 4.63
CA GLU A 89 -3.03 -1.44 3.82
C GLU A 89 -3.05 -0.92 2.40
N GLU A 90 -1.86 -0.86 1.79
CA GLU A 90 -1.70 -0.48 0.39
C GLU A 90 -0.79 -1.47 -0.34
N GLU A 91 -1.20 -1.84 -1.55
CA GLU A 91 -0.36 -2.59 -2.47
C GLU A 91 0.32 -1.62 -3.42
N TYR A 92 1.62 -1.83 -3.65
CA TYR A 92 2.43 -0.99 -4.54
C TYR A 92 2.65 -1.67 -5.87
N LYS A 93 2.44 -0.96 -6.96
CA LYS A 93 2.76 -1.40 -8.31
C LYS A 93 3.50 -0.30 -9.06
N VAL A 94 4.53 -0.69 -9.79
CA VAL A 94 5.29 0.20 -10.66
C VAL A 94 5.02 -0.18 -12.11
N SER A 95 4.56 0.78 -12.89
CA SER A 95 4.29 0.61 -14.32
C SER A 95 5.46 1.16 -15.13
N ARG A 96 6.12 0.29 -15.90
CA ARG A 96 7.23 0.66 -16.79
C ARG A 96 6.87 0.52 -18.26
N THR A 97 5.68 0.04 -18.56
CA THR A 97 5.21 -0.19 -19.93
C THR A 97 4.08 0.79 -20.24
N PRO A 98 4.17 1.59 -21.33
CA PRO A 98 3.17 2.60 -21.66
C PRO A 98 1.96 2.00 -22.41
N SER A 99 1.28 1.04 -21.79
CA SER A 99 0.10 0.41 -22.39
C SER A 99 -1.03 0.23 -21.39
N ALA A 100 -2.26 0.40 -21.88
CA ALA A 100 -3.47 0.19 -21.10
C ALA A 100 -3.56 -1.25 -20.57
N ASN A 101 -3.16 -2.24 -21.36
CA ASN A 101 -3.17 -3.66 -20.94
C ASN A 101 -2.23 -3.92 -19.77
N SER A 102 -1.07 -3.27 -19.76
CA SER A 102 -0.11 -3.39 -18.65
C SER A 102 -0.70 -2.81 -17.36
N ILE A 103 -1.32 -1.65 -17.42
CA ILE A 103 -2.00 -1.03 -16.28
C ILE A 103 -3.11 -1.95 -15.76
N ASP A 104 -3.93 -2.47 -16.65
CA ASP A 104 -5.00 -3.40 -16.28
C ASP A 104 -4.49 -4.62 -15.53
N ARG A 105 -3.41 -5.25 -16.00
CA ARG A 105 -2.81 -6.41 -15.35
C ARG A 105 -2.24 -6.09 -13.97
N LEU A 106 -1.55 -4.95 -13.85
CA LEU A 106 -0.99 -4.52 -12.56
C LEU A 106 -2.09 -4.31 -11.52
N LEU A 107 -3.16 -3.64 -11.88
CA LEU A 107 -4.29 -3.39 -10.98
C LEU A 107 -5.06 -4.68 -10.67
N ARG A 108 -5.22 -5.57 -11.66
CA ARG A 108 -5.85 -6.87 -11.45
C ARG A 108 -5.08 -7.72 -10.44
N ASP A 109 -3.76 -7.70 -10.51
CA ASP A 109 -2.92 -8.42 -9.56
C ASP A 109 -2.93 -7.74 -8.18
N ALA A 110 -2.85 -6.41 -8.17
CA ALA A 110 -2.84 -5.62 -6.92
C ALA A 110 -4.12 -5.81 -6.10
N ARG A 111 -5.28 -5.88 -6.74
CA ARG A 111 -6.55 -6.04 -6.03
C ARG A 111 -6.65 -7.31 -5.20
N LYS A 112 -5.86 -8.30 -5.52
CA LYS A 112 -5.80 -9.57 -4.77
C LYS A 112 -5.06 -9.41 -3.44
N GLN A 113 -4.31 -8.33 -3.29
CA GLN A 113 -3.46 -8.07 -2.12
C GLN A 113 -4.05 -6.98 -1.22
N ALA A 114 -4.71 -5.96 -1.78
CA ALA A 114 -5.27 -4.86 -1.02
C ALA A 114 -6.41 -4.16 -1.79
N ASP A 115 -7.25 -3.44 -1.04
CA ASP A 115 -8.33 -2.61 -1.59
C ASP A 115 -7.83 -1.21 -1.98
N HIS A 116 -6.69 -0.82 -1.44
CA HIS A 116 -6.03 0.46 -1.69
C HIS A 116 -4.72 0.22 -2.42
N ILE A 117 -4.56 0.84 -3.58
CA ILE A 117 -3.45 0.59 -4.48
C ILE A 117 -2.68 1.89 -4.72
N VAL A 118 -1.36 1.81 -4.71
CA VAL A 118 -0.48 2.88 -5.19
C VAL A 118 0.13 2.42 -6.51
N LEU A 119 -0.15 3.15 -7.57
CA LEU A 119 0.38 2.90 -8.90
C LEU A 119 1.41 3.99 -9.25
N TRP A 120 2.68 3.60 -9.26
CA TRP A 120 3.79 4.45 -9.65
C TRP A 120 4.01 4.31 -11.16
N VAL A 121 3.76 5.40 -11.89
CA VAL A 121 3.85 5.40 -13.35
C VAL A 121 5.24 5.88 -13.77
N ASP A 122 6.03 4.96 -14.28
CA ASP A 122 7.40 5.19 -14.76
C ASP A 122 7.47 4.88 -16.26
N SER A 123 6.56 5.48 -17.01
CA SER A 123 6.46 5.35 -18.45
C SER A 123 5.80 6.62 -19.04
N ASN A 124 5.83 6.74 -20.36
CA ASN A 124 5.17 7.85 -21.07
C ASN A 124 3.75 7.52 -21.53
N ILE A 125 3.06 6.64 -20.80
CA ILE A 125 1.66 6.34 -21.11
C ILE A 125 0.82 7.63 -21.16
N SER A 126 -0.09 7.72 -22.12
CA SER A 126 -0.98 8.88 -22.20
C SER A 126 -1.99 8.90 -21.04
N VAL A 127 -2.42 10.09 -20.68
CA VAL A 127 -3.46 10.26 -19.65
C VAL A 127 -4.76 9.58 -20.08
N GLU A 128 -5.07 9.60 -21.38
CA GLU A 128 -6.24 8.93 -21.96
C GLU A 128 -6.20 7.43 -21.75
N ASP A 129 -5.09 6.79 -22.08
CA ASP A 129 -4.94 5.34 -21.93
C ASP A 129 -4.90 4.92 -20.46
N LEU A 130 -4.22 5.69 -19.63
CA LEU A 130 -4.17 5.45 -18.18
C LEU A 130 -5.56 5.55 -17.57
N SER A 131 -6.30 6.61 -17.88
CA SER A 131 -7.64 6.84 -17.33
C SER A 131 -8.62 5.76 -17.78
N ALA A 132 -8.57 5.35 -19.05
CA ALA A 132 -9.42 4.30 -19.61
C ALA A 132 -9.14 2.94 -18.95
N ALA A 133 -7.87 2.57 -18.79
CA ALA A 133 -7.47 1.33 -18.15
C ALA A 133 -7.89 1.30 -16.68
N LEU A 134 -7.69 2.39 -15.96
CA LEU A 134 -8.06 2.54 -14.56
C LEU A 134 -9.58 2.36 -14.38
N ARG A 135 -10.38 3.09 -15.14
CA ARG A 135 -11.85 3.00 -15.10
C ARG A 135 -12.34 1.60 -15.41
N SER A 136 -11.83 0.99 -16.48
CA SER A 136 -12.23 -0.36 -16.90
C SER A 136 -11.93 -1.40 -15.81
N ARG A 137 -10.74 -1.36 -15.22
CA ARG A 137 -10.36 -2.32 -14.19
C ARG A 137 -11.12 -2.10 -12.89
N VAL A 138 -11.25 -0.89 -12.42
CA VAL A 138 -11.97 -0.57 -11.17
C VAL A 138 -13.43 -0.98 -11.27
N ARG A 139 -14.06 -0.77 -12.43
CA ARG A 139 -15.43 -1.23 -12.68
C ARG A 139 -15.58 -2.75 -12.48
N ARG A 140 -14.59 -3.52 -12.91
CA ARG A 140 -14.61 -5.00 -12.87
C ARG A 140 -14.04 -5.58 -11.58
N SER A 141 -13.47 -4.75 -10.70
CA SER A 141 -12.86 -5.17 -9.43
C SER A 141 -13.52 -4.42 -8.28
N GLU A 142 -14.56 -5.01 -7.71
CA GLU A 142 -15.44 -4.37 -6.72
C GLU A 142 -14.71 -3.95 -5.44
N ASN A 143 -13.64 -4.64 -5.07
CA ASN A 143 -12.92 -4.35 -3.83
C ASN A 143 -11.98 -3.14 -3.93
N ILE A 144 -11.61 -2.67 -5.11
CA ILE A 144 -10.73 -1.50 -5.22
C ILE A 144 -11.45 -0.25 -4.73
N GLN A 145 -10.95 0.34 -3.64
CA GLN A 145 -11.53 1.53 -3.02
C GLN A 145 -10.80 2.81 -3.43
N THR A 146 -9.48 2.77 -3.50
CA THR A 146 -8.68 3.92 -3.93
C THR A 146 -7.54 3.47 -4.83
N VAL A 147 -7.18 4.34 -5.77
CA VAL A 147 -5.93 4.21 -6.53
C VAL A 147 -5.21 5.54 -6.43
N THR A 148 -4.03 5.53 -5.85
CA THR A 148 -3.15 6.69 -5.80
C THR A 148 -2.16 6.57 -6.95
N ILE A 149 -2.17 7.56 -7.84
CA ILE A 149 -1.28 7.62 -9.01
C ILE A 149 -0.12 8.53 -8.70
N VAL A 150 1.10 8.07 -8.99
CA VAL A 150 2.32 8.89 -8.91
C VAL A 150 2.90 9.00 -10.32
N ILE A 151 3.06 10.21 -10.81
CA ILE A 151 3.63 10.54 -12.11
C ILE A 151 4.55 11.75 -11.96
N ASP A 152 5.81 11.65 -12.42
CA ASP A 152 6.77 12.77 -12.42
C ASP A 152 6.89 13.47 -11.06
N SER A 153 7.02 12.71 -9.99
CA SER A 153 7.13 13.21 -8.61
C SER A 153 5.92 14.01 -8.13
N LYS A 154 4.77 13.75 -8.72
CA LYS A 154 3.47 14.30 -8.32
C LYS A 154 2.48 13.17 -8.15
N ASP A 155 1.49 13.36 -7.30
CA ASP A 155 0.51 12.33 -7.01
C ASP A 155 -0.92 12.85 -6.96
N VAL A 156 -1.85 11.94 -7.15
CA VAL A 156 -3.28 12.17 -6.94
C VAL A 156 -3.88 10.90 -6.37
N ARG A 157 -4.69 11.06 -5.32
CA ARG A 157 -5.48 9.98 -4.75
C ARG A 157 -6.87 9.99 -5.35
N LEU A 158 -7.23 8.90 -6.01
CA LEU A 158 -8.52 8.74 -6.69
C LEU A 158 -9.38 7.73 -5.93
N GLU A 159 -10.58 8.13 -5.56
CA GLU A 159 -11.54 7.25 -4.92
C GLU A 159 -12.38 6.53 -5.97
N ARG A 160 -12.88 5.34 -5.61
CA ARG A 160 -13.72 4.52 -6.49
C ARG A 160 -14.86 5.30 -7.11
N VAL A 161 -15.58 6.09 -6.31
CA VAL A 161 -16.74 6.86 -6.77
C VAL A 161 -16.35 7.84 -7.88
N ASP A 162 -15.19 8.45 -7.80
CA ASP A 162 -14.71 9.40 -8.80
C ASP A 162 -14.25 8.69 -10.07
N ILE A 163 -13.53 7.56 -9.92
CA ILE A 163 -13.08 6.77 -11.07
C ILE A 163 -14.25 6.25 -11.90
N LEU A 164 -15.34 5.87 -11.23
CA LEU A 164 -16.54 5.36 -11.91
C LEU A 164 -17.51 6.43 -12.36
N SER A 165 -17.24 7.71 -12.06
CA SER A 165 -18.11 8.81 -12.48
C SER A 165 -18.10 8.98 -14.01
N GLU A 166 -19.21 9.48 -14.54
CA GLU A 166 -19.32 9.74 -15.96
C GLU A 166 -18.28 10.77 -16.42
N GLY A 167 -17.62 10.48 -17.53
CA GLY A 167 -16.60 11.37 -18.08
C GLY A 167 -15.29 11.40 -17.30
N PHE A 168 -15.02 10.40 -16.44
CA PHE A 168 -13.78 10.34 -15.67
C PHE A 168 -12.55 10.44 -16.57
N LYS A 169 -11.65 11.33 -16.20
CA LYS A 169 -10.31 11.45 -16.77
C LYS A 169 -9.38 12.05 -15.73
N ILE A 170 -8.19 11.51 -15.61
CA ILE A 170 -7.15 12.11 -14.77
C ILE A 170 -6.76 13.45 -15.35
N ARG A 171 -6.80 14.49 -14.53
CA ARG A 171 -6.38 15.85 -14.92
C ARG A 171 -4.98 16.10 -14.38
N LEU A 172 -4.08 16.53 -15.25
CA LEU A 172 -2.71 16.85 -14.82
C LEU A 172 -2.67 17.96 -13.77
N ALA A 173 -3.64 18.88 -13.79
CA ALA A 173 -3.76 19.95 -12.79
C ALA A 173 -4.10 19.43 -11.38
N ASP A 174 -4.67 18.22 -11.23
CA ASP A 174 -5.02 17.61 -9.95
C ASP A 174 -3.82 16.91 -9.30
N LEU A 175 -2.75 16.68 -10.05
CA LEU A 175 -1.50 16.13 -9.53
C LEU A 175 -0.77 17.18 -8.68
N LYS A 176 -0.37 16.77 -7.49
CA LYS A 176 0.29 17.66 -6.52
C LYS A 176 1.75 17.33 -6.34
#